data_8bd867b427caa592fdecbd6b1d912a58
#
_entry.id   8bd867b427caa592fdecbd6b1d912a58
#
_cell.length_a   1.000
_cell.length_b   1.000
_cell.length_c   1.000
_cell.angle_alpha   90.00
_cell.angle_beta   90.00
_cell.angle_gamma   90.00
#
_symmetry.space_group_name_H-M   'P 1'
#
loop_
_entity.id
_entity.type
_entity.pdbx_description
1 polymer ?
#
loop_
_entity_poly.entity_id
_entity_poly.type
_entity_poly.pdbx_seq_one_letter_code
_entity_poly.pdbx_strand_id
1 'polypeptide(L)'
;MNHRTLRYAVDGRVATITLDRPDRLNAINLEMPGEIADAVDLANRDDAVHVIVLTGAGEGFCSGYDLKEFAEAAGEQPGSQLGGGVDAGADPRAWDPMADFFGMHEFTQQFMSLWRSYKPTIARVHGPAVAGGSDIALCCDLVIMAEEAVIGYPPARVWGCPTTAMWVYRLGAERAKRMLLTGDLVDGREAARLGLVLEAVPRAQLDARVAEIAERIAAVPKNQLMMQKLMVNQAYDAMGLAGTQRFATLFDGIARHSPEGQWFKRRAEEVGFKQAVRERDGGGPVAPGASRPLAPWPRRGG
;
A
#
# COMPACT_ATOMS: atom_id res chain seq x y z
N MET A 1 -20.43 -10.64 -8.37
CA MET A 1 -19.10 -10.86 -8.97
C MET A 1 -18.33 -11.81 -8.06
N ASN A 2 -17.57 -12.74 -8.60
CA ASN A 2 -16.74 -13.64 -7.79
C ASN A 2 -15.32 -13.06 -7.78
N HIS A 3 -14.95 -12.34 -6.73
CA HIS A 3 -13.59 -11.90 -6.51
C HIS A 3 -12.73 -13.11 -6.10
N ARG A 4 -11.47 -13.13 -6.51
CA ARG A 4 -10.51 -14.24 -6.26
C ARG A 4 -9.53 -13.93 -5.13
N THR A 5 -9.30 -12.64 -4.88
CA THR A 5 -8.30 -12.16 -3.93
C THR A 5 -8.89 -11.39 -2.76
N LEU A 6 -10.21 -11.19 -2.76
CA LEU A 6 -10.92 -10.53 -1.67
C LEU A 6 -12.32 -11.09 -1.46
N ARG A 7 -12.89 -10.83 -0.29
CA ARG A 7 -14.30 -11.07 0.03
C ARG A 7 -15.00 -9.73 0.24
N TYR A 8 -16.23 -9.62 -0.25
CA TYR A 8 -17.09 -8.46 -0.05
C TYR A 8 -18.35 -8.88 0.71
N ALA A 9 -18.68 -8.17 1.77
CA ALA A 9 -19.89 -8.39 2.55
C ALA A 9 -20.49 -7.06 3.00
N VAL A 10 -21.82 -7.02 3.13
CA VAL A 10 -22.54 -5.86 3.67
C VAL A 10 -23.30 -6.30 4.89
N ASP A 11 -23.15 -5.57 5.99
CA ASP A 11 -23.93 -5.69 7.21
C ASP A 11 -24.52 -4.32 7.57
N GLY A 12 -25.84 -4.22 7.52
CA GLY A 12 -26.54 -2.97 7.72
C GLY A 12 -26.07 -1.88 6.74
N ARG A 13 -25.38 -0.87 7.24
CA ARG A 13 -24.85 0.26 6.44
C ARG A 13 -23.34 0.20 6.21
N VAL A 14 -22.73 -0.90 6.58
CA VAL A 14 -21.27 -1.08 6.50
C VAL A 14 -20.94 -2.13 5.46
N ALA A 15 -20.20 -1.76 4.42
CA ALA A 15 -19.57 -2.71 3.50
C ALA A 15 -18.18 -3.07 4.02
N THR A 16 -17.86 -4.36 4.05
CA THR A 16 -16.53 -4.85 4.43
C THR A 16 -15.85 -5.50 3.24
N ILE A 17 -14.69 -4.98 2.87
CA ILE A 17 -13.77 -5.56 1.89
C ILE A 17 -12.66 -6.26 2.68
N THR A 18 -12.52 -7.56 2.52
CA THR A 18 -11.48 -8.34 3.19
C THR A 18 -10.50 -8.88 2.15
N LEU A 19 -9.25 -8.42 2.15
CA LEU A 19 -8.19 -9.02 1.34
C LEU A 19 -8.02 -10.48 1.76
N ASP A 20 -8.10 -11.44 0.85
CA ASP A 20 -8.26 -12.86 1.16
C ASP A 20 -7.24 -13.76 0.47
N ARG A 21 -5.96 -13.48 0.72
CA ARG A 21 -4.81 -14.32 0.39
C ARG A 21 -3.98 -14.58 1.67
N PRO A 22 -4.56 -15.14 2.74
CA PRO A 22 -3.92 -15.20 4.07
C PRO A 22 -2.63 -16.02 4.09
N ASP A 23 -2.52 -17.05 3.25
CA ASP A 23 -1.32 -17.89 3.05
C ASP A 23 -0.13 -17.11 2.46
N ARG A 24 -0.38 -15.94 1.90
CA ARG A 24 0.59 -15.00 1.34
C ARG A 24 0.63 -13.67 2.11
N LEU A 25 0.08 -13.61 3.34
CA LEU A 25 -0.10 -12.36 4.09
C LEU A 25 -0.76 -11.26 3.25
N ASN A 26 -1.74 -11.63 2.44
CA ASN A 26 -2.51 -10.77 1.55
C ASN A 26 -1.62 -9.97 0.56
N ALA A 27 -0.54 -10.59 0.07
CA ALA A 27 0.34 -9.97 -0.92
C ALA A 27 -0.44 -9.64 -2.20
N ILE A 28 -0.12 -8.47 -2.76
CA ILE A 28 -0.75 -7.91 -3.96
C ILE A 28 -0.30 -8.72 -5.18
N ASN A 29 -1.25 -9.27 -5.90
CA ASN A 29 -1.05 -9.86 -7.22
C ASN A 29 -1.66 -8.98 -8.31
N LEU A 30 -1.64 -9.44 -9.56
CA LEU A 30 -2.17 -8.66 -10.71
C LEU A 30 -3.67 -8.38 -10.61
N GLU A 31 -4.43 -9.21 -9.90
CA GLU A 31 -5.89 -9.12 -9.84
C GLU A 31 -6.37 -8.20 -8.70
N MET A 32 -5.69 -8.23 -7.56
CA MET A 32 -6.15 -7.56 -6.34
C MET A 32 -6.42 -6.05 -6.50
N PRO A 33 -5.60 -5.25 -7.22
CA PRO A 33 -5.89 -3.82 -7.37
C PRO A 33 -7.22 -3.56 -8.07
N GLY A 34 -7.48 -4.28 -9.17
CA GLY A 34 -8.75 -4.20 -9.90
C GLY A 34 -9.94 -4.64 -9.06
N GLU A 35 -9.81 -5.74 -8.33
CA GLU A 35 -10.87 -6.25 -7.45
C GLU A 35 -11.20 -5.29 -6.31
N ILE A 36 -10.19 -4.58 -5.75
CA ILE A 36 -10.42 -3.51 -4.75
C ILE A 36 -11.27 -2.40 -5.38
N ALA A 37 -10.92 -1.94 -6.58
CA ALA A 37 -11.66 -0.89 -7.26
C ALA A 37 -13.10 -1.32 -7.57
N ASP A 38 -13.30 -2.56 -8.02
CA ASP A 38 -14.62 -3.13 -8.27
C ASP A 38 -15.46 -3.22 -7.00
N ALA A 39 -14.89 -3.67 -5.90
CA ALA A 39 -15.58 -3.76 -4.62
C ALA A 39 -15.97 -2.37 -4.07
N VAL A 40 -15.11 -1.37 -4.26
CA VAL A 40 -15.42 0.03 -3.92
C VAL A 40 -16.57 0.57 -4.79
N ASP A 41 -16.58 0.25 -6.09
CA ASP A 41 -17.65 0.67 -6.98
C ASP A 41 -18.98 0.00 -6.63
N LEU A 42 -18.98 -1.30 -6.29
CA LEU A 42 -20.14 -1.99 -5.76
C LEU A 42 -20.70 -1.29 -4.52
N ALA A 43 -19.83 -0.99 -3.55
CA ALA A 43 -20.23 -0.27 -2.35
C ALA A 43 -20.76 1.13 -2.65
N ASN A 44 -20.17 1.86 -3.61
CA ASN A 44 -20.63 3.18 -4.01
C ASN A 44 -22.05 3.17 -4.62
N ARG A 45 -22.39 2.13 -5.37
CA ARG A 45 -23.71 1.96 -6.03
C ARG A 45 -24.80 1.43 -5.10
N ASP A 46 -24.42 0.83 -3.98
CA ASP A 46 -25.39 0.30 -3.01
C ASP A 46 -25.91 1.43 -2.12
N ASP A 47 -27.20 1.78 -2.27
CA ASP A 47 -27.83 2.83 -1.50
C ASP A 47 -27.92 2.53 0.00
N ALA A 48 -27.86 1.28 0.42
CA ALA A 48 -27.86 0.89 1.82
C ALA A 48 -26.50 1.17 2.49
N VAL A 49 -25.40 1.13 1.75
CA VAL A 49 -24.06 1.31 2.29
C VAL A 49 -23.74 2.78 2.54
N HIS A 50 -23.23 3.12 3.72
CA HIS A 50 -22.80 4.45 4.12
C HIS A 50 -21.29 4.55 4.35
N VAL A 51 -20.62 3.46 4.70
CA VAL A 51 -19.19 3.40 5.01
C VAL A 51 -18.59 2.09 4.53
N ILE A 52 -17.33 2.12 4.14
CA ILE A 52 -16.56 0.96 3.69
C ILE A 52 -15.46 0.69 4.70
N VAL A 53 -15.33 -0.56 5.17
CA VAL A 53 -14.21 -1.04 5.98
C VAL A 53 -13.36 -1.95 5.13
N LEU A 54 -12.06 -1.68 5.06
CA LEU A 54 -11.05 -2.52 4.40
C LEU A 54 -10.19 -3.21 5.46
N THR A 55 -10.02 -4.52 5.34
CA THR A 55 -9.18 -5.32 6.24
C THR A 55 -8.49 -6.46 5.50
N GLY A 56 -7.64 -7.22 6.18
CA GLY A 56 -7.03 -8.45 5.67
C GLY A 56 -7.56 -9.69 6.40
N ALA A 57 -7.56 -10.82 5.73
CA ALA A 57 -7.77 -12.14 6.35
C ALA A 57 -6.47 -12.65 7.00
N GLY A 58 -6.60 -13.51 8.00
CA GLY A 58 -5.44 -14.14 8.68
C GLY A 58 -4.66 -13.18 9.56
N GLU A 59 -3.33 -13.26 9.54
CA GLU A 59 -2.45 -12.55 10.46
C GLU A 59 -1.94 -11.19 9.96
N GLY A 60 -2.11 -10.86 8.68
CA GLY A 60 -1.63 -9.62 8.09
C GLY A 60 -2.73 -8.77 7.48
N PHE A 61 -2.49 -7.45 7.42
CA PHE A 61 -3.31 -6.61 6.57
C PHE A 61 -2.91 -6.82 5.11
N CYS A 62 -1.67 -6.47 4.75
CA CYS A 62 -1.09 -6.71 3.43
C CYS A 62 0.43 -6.53 3.48
N SER A 63 1.19 -7.51 2.98
CA SER A 63 2.66 -7.51 3.01
C SER A 63 3.33 -6.80 1.83
N GLY A 64 2.57 -6.17 0.93
CA GLY A 64 3.07 -5.56 -0.30
C GLY A 64 2.94 -6.49 -1.50
N TYR A 65 3.67 -6.20 -2.57
CA TYR A 65 3.57 -6.97 -3.82
C TYR A 65 4.08 -8.40 -3.68
N ASP A 66 3.41 -9.35 -4.34
CA ASP A 66 3.80 -10.77 -4.38
C ASP A 66 5.08 -10.92 -5.22
N LEU A 67 6.23 -10.98 -4.54
CA LEU A 67 7.54 -11.03 -5.19
C LEU A 67 7.72 -12.26 -6.10
N LYS A 68 6.99 -13.36 -5.84
CA LYS A 68 7.03 -14.53 -6.72
C LYS A 68 6.35 -14.22 -8.05
N GLU A 69 5.19 -13.56 -8.00
CA GLU A 69 4.44 -13.24 -9.21
C GLU A 69 5.13 -12.16 -10.04
N PHE A 70 5.69 -11.13 -9.40
CA PHE A 70 6.24 -9.98 -10.12
C PHE A 70 7.74 -10.03 -10.40
N ALA A 71 8.51 -10.76 -9.61
CA ALA A 71 9.95 -10.74 -9.72
C ALA A 71 10.56 -12.08 -10.10
N GLU A 72 10.03 -13.20 -9.60
CA GLU A 72 10.49 -14.53 -9.94
C GLU A 72 9.94 -14.98 -11.31
N ALA A 73 8.68 -14.61 -11.65
CA ALA A 73 8.08 -14.90 -12.95
C ALA A 73 8.69 -14.09 -14.12
N ALA A 74 9.41 -13.01 -13.83
CA ALA A 74 10.11 -12.20 -14.84
C ALA A 74 11.21 -12.98 -15.60
N GLY A 75 11.61 -14.17 -15.13
CA GLY A 75 12.51 -15.07 -15.83
C GLY A 75 11.85 -15.88 -16.96
N GLU A 76 10.52 -16.09 -16.88
CA GLU A 76 9.77 -16.92 -17.84
C GLU A 76 8.99 -16.10 -18.88
N GLN A 77 8.74 -14.83 -18.61
CA GLN A 77 8.11 -13.91 -19.57
C GLN A 77 8.90 -12.59 -19.63
N PRO A 78 9.79 -12.42 -20.63
CA PRO A 78 10.43 -11.13 -20.88
C PRO A 78 9.37 -10.07 -21.10
N GLY A 79 9.35 -9.03 -20.25
CA GLY A 79 8.40 -7.93 -20.36
C GLY A 79 7.20 -7.97 -19.41
N SER A 80 6.97 -9.03 -18.62
CA SER A 80 5.93 -9.05 -17.59
C SER A 80 6.39 -8.34 -16.30
N GLN A 81 7.00 -7.19 -16.43
CA GLN A 81 7.20 -6.29 -15.30
C GLN A 81 5.96 -5.44 -15.18
N LEU A 82 5.17 -5.71 -14.14
CA LEU A 82 4.07 -4.85 -13.68
C LEU A 82 3.37 -4.07 -14.83
N GLY A 83 2.76 -4.81 -15.78
CA GLY A 83 1.84 -4.23 -16.76
C GLY A 83 2.39 -3.87 -18.16
N GLY A 84 3.66 -4.08 -18.47
CA GLY A 84 4.16 -3.75 -19.82
C GLY A 84 4.73 -4.95 -20.56
N GLY A 85 3.98 -5.54 -21.50
CA GLY A 85 4.49 -6.48 -22.47
C GLY A 85 5.44 -5.77 -23.44
N VAL A 86 6.71 -6.17 -23.52
CA VAL A 86 7.57 -5.84 -24.66
C VAL A 86 7.35 -6.89 -25.75
N ASP A 87 7.34 -6.43 -27.00
CA ASP A 87 7.26 -7.31 -28.18
C ASP A 87 8.31 -8.43 -28.10
N ALA A 88 7.88 -9.67 -28.39
CA ALA A 88 8.73 -10.87 -28.31
C ALA A 88 10.00 -10.85 -29.20
N GLY A 89 10.20 -9.81 -30.01
CA GLY A 89 11.39 -9.54 -30.80
C GLY A 89 12.37 -8.56 -30.19
N ALA A 90 12.04 -7.91 -29.07
CA ALA A 90 12.91 -6.94 -28.40
C ALA A 90 13.90 -7.63 -27.44
N ASP A 91 15.04 -6.98 -27.15
CA ASP A 91 15.97 -7.44 -26.12
C ASP A 91 15.20 -7.63 -24.80
N PRO A 92 15.14 -8.86 -24.23
CA PRO A 92 14.43 -9.12 -22.98
C PRO A 92 14.97 -8.31 -21.78
N ARG A 93 16.10 -7.62 -21.95
CA ARG A 93 16.66 -6.68 -20.97
C ARG A 93 16.23 -5.24 -21.20
N ALA A 94 15.55 -4.96 -22.30
CA ALA A 94 15.07 -3.61 -22.60
C ALA A 94 13.92 -3.26 -21.64
N TRP A 95 14.07 -2.14 -20.96
CA TRP A 95 13.01 -1.56 -20.15
C TRP A 95 12.19 -0.57 -20.99
N ASP A 96 10.89 -0.78 -21.08
CA ASP A 96 9.96 0.21 -21.59
C ASP A 96 9.42 1.06 -20.43
N PRO A 97 9.95 2.29 -20.25
CA PRO A 97 9.56 3.14 -19.13
C PRO A 97 8.10 3.59 -19.19
N MET A 98 7.50 3.67 -20.38
CA MET A 98 6.12 4.09 -20.50
C MET A 98 5.15 2.97 -20.25
N ALA A 99 5.43 1.75 -20.71
CA ALA A 99 4.64 0.57 -20.40
C ALA A 99 4.65 0.28 -18.88
N ASP A 100 5.81 0.38 -18.25
CA ASP A 100 5.98 0.24 -16.81
C ASP A 100 5.20 1.34 -16.03
N PHE A 101 5.34 2.60 -16.47
CA PHE A 101 4.59 3.71 -15.90
C PHE A 101 3.08 3.49 -15.99
N PHE A 102 2.55 3.10 -17.15
CA PHE A 102 1.12 2.90 -17.33
C PHE A 102 0.57 1.79 -16.44
N GLY A 103 1.25 0.64 -16.35
CA GLY A 103 0.84 -0.46 -15.48
C GLY A 103 0.83 -0.08 -14.00
N MET A 104 1.90 0.53 -13.52
CA MET A 104 1.97 0.99 -12.13
C MET A 104 1.01 2.13 -11.83
N HIS A 105 0.79 3.03 -12.79
CA HIS A 105 -0.20 4.09 -12.65
C HIS A 105 -1.62 3.53 -12.55
N GLU A 106 -1.96 2.53 -13.34
CA GLU A 106 -3.25 1.84 -13.26
C GLU A 106 -3.48 1.25 -11.87
N PHE A 107 -2.53 0.48 -11.31
CA PHE A 107 -2.63 -0.05 -9.95
C PHE A 107 -2.78 1.06 -8.91
N THR A 108 -2.00 2.15 -9.06
CA THR A 108 -2.13 3.32 -8.19
C THR A 108 -3.54 3.90 -8.23
N GLN A 109 -4.14 4.05 -9.43
CA GLN A 109 -5.50 4.57 -9.57
C GLN A 109 -6.55 3.61 -8.98
N GLN A 110 -6.33 2.30 -9.11
CA GLN A 110 -7.19 1.28 -8.52
C GLN A 110 -7.15 1.33 -6.98
N PHE A 111 -5.99 1.50 -6.36
CA PHE A 111 -5.89 1.74 -4.91
C PHE A 111 -6.54 3.06 -4.50
N MET A 112 -6.35 4.10 -5.29
CA MET A 112 -6.95 5.42 -5.05
C MET A 112 -8.48 5.43 -5.21
N SER A 113 -9.12 4.34 -5.67
CA SER A 113 -10.57 4.18 -5.62
C SER A 113 -11.10 4.31 -4.20
N LEU A 114 -10.34 3.84 -3.19
CA LEU A 114 -10.65 4.00 -1.77
C LEU A 114 -10.73 5.48 -1.36
N TRP A 115 -9.73 6.27 -1.75
CA TRP A 115 -9.71 7.72 -1.51
C TRP A 115 -10.82 8.44 -2.26
N ARG A 116 -11.04 8.09 -3.54
CA ARG A 116 -12.05 8.73 -4.40
C ARG A 116 -13.46 8.18 -4.22
N SER A 117 -13.65 7.14 -3.42
CA SER A 117 -14.97 6.64 -3.07
C SER A 117 -15.87 7.78 -2.60
N TYR A 118 -17.13 7.75 -3.00
CA TYR A 118 -18.15 8.68 -2.47
C TYR A 118 -18.49 8.38 -1.01
N LYS A 119 -18.16 7.21 -0.51
CA LYS A 119 -18.41 6.79 0.87
C LYS A 119 -17.12 6.81 1.66
N PRO A 120 -17.16 7.21 2.94
CA PRO A 120 -16.00 7.11 3.83
C PRO A 120 -15.41 5.71 3.87
N THR A 121 -14.09 5.62 3.94
CA THR A 121 -13.33 4.38 3.97
C THR A 121 -12.48 4.29 5.23
N ILE A 122 -12.48 3.12 5.88
CA ILE A 122 -11.71 2.85 7.10
C ILE A 122 -10.81 1.65 6.85
N ALA A 123 -9.51 1.79 7.02
CA ALA A 123 -8.59 0.65 7.08
C ALA A 123 -8.49 0.13 8.51
N ARG A 124 -8.81 -1.16 8.69
CA ARG A 124 -8.59 -1.91 9.92
C ARG A 124 -7.30 -2.72 9.80
N VAL A 125 -6.24 -2.25 10.43
CA VAL A 125 -4.89 -2.81 10.29
C VAL A 125 -4.50 -3.56 11.55
N HIS A 126 -4.56 -4.90 11.49
CA HIS A 126 -4.33 -5.78 12.64
C HIS A 126 -2.96 -6.48 12.63
N GLY A 127 -2.24 -6.39 11.54
CA GLY A 127 -0.91 -6.98 11.34
C GLY A 127 -0.13 -6.20 10.30
N PRO A 128 0.89 -6.77 9.67
CA PRO A 128 1.75 -6.04 8.74
C PRO A 128 0.97 -5.34 7.61
N ALA A 129 1.22 -4.03 7.45
CA ALA A 129 0.82 -3.19 6.33
C ALA A 129 2.09 -2.57 5.73
N VAL A 130 2.77 -3.30 4.83
CA VAL A 130 4.13 -3.01 4.42
C VAL A 130 4.21 -2.79 2.90
N ALA A 131 5.08 -1.89 2.46
CA ALA A 131 5.25 -1.56 1.04
C ALA A 131 3.91 -1.18 0.38
N GLY A 132 3.50 -1.80 -0.72
CA GLY A 132 2.19 -1.58 -1.34
C GLY A 132 1.00 -1.79 -0.38
N GLY A 133 1.16 -2.62 0.66
CA GLY A 133 0.14 -2.78 1.70
C GLY A 133 -0.05 -1.51 2.53
N SER A 134 1.02 -0.76 2.81
CA SER A 134 0.91 0.57 3.43
C SER A 134 0.25 1.57 2.48
N ASP A 135 0.54 1.50 1.18
CA ASP A 135 -0.10 2.35 0.19
C ASP A 135 -1.63 2.13 0.18
N ILE A 136 -2.09 0.87 0.16
CA ILE A 136 -3.51 0.54 0.22
C ILE A 136 -4.15 1.09 1.52
N ALA A 137 -3.53 0.84 2.68
CA ALA A 137 -4.05 1.32 3.96
C ALA A 137 -4.18 2.85 4.00
N LEU A 138 -3.15 3.56 3.51
CA LEU A 138 -3.11 5.03 3.50
C LEU A 138 -4.03 5.67 2.46
N CYS A 139 -4.56 4.91 1.49
CA CYS A 139 -5.62 5.37 0.58
C CYS A 139 -7.00 5.39 1.24
N CYS A 140 -7.21 4.75 2.40
CA CYS A 140 -8.45 4.92 3.15
C CYS A 140 -8.49 6.27 3.86
N ASP A 141 -9.68 6.81 4.11
CA ASP A 141 -9.83 8.09 4.82
C ASP A 141 -9.30 8.02 6.25
N LEU A 142 -9.66 6.96 6.96
CA LEU A 142 -9.24 6.70 8.32
C LEU A 142 -8.46 5.39 8.38
N VAL A 143 -7.42 5.35 9.19
CA VAL A 143 -6.65 4.13 9.47
C VAL A 143 -6.63 3.91 10.98
N ILE A 144 -7.10 2.75 11.41
CA ILE A 144 -7.09 2.32 12.81
C ILE A 144 -6.23 1.06 12.88
N MET A 145 -5.22 1.08 13.74
CA MET A 145 -4.24 -0.01 13.83
C MET A 145 -4.31 -0.73 15.17
N ALA A 146 -3.93 -2.00 15.17
CA ALA A 146 -3.47 -2.64 16.38
C ALA A 146 -2.13 -2.02 16.81
N GLU A 147 -1.92 -1.85 18.12
CA GLU A 147 -0.71 -1.23 18.67
C GLU A 147 0.58 -1.95 18.24
N GLU A 148 0.52 -3.27 18.15
CA GLU A 148 1.64 -4.14 17.75
C GLU A 148 1.75 -4.36 16.23
N ALA A 149 0.76 -3.95 15.44
CA ALA A 149 0.84 -4.01 13.99
C ALA A 149 1.92 -3.05 13.47
N VAL A 150 2.50 -3.37 12.33
CA VAL A 150 3.59 -2.56 11.75
C VAL A 150 3.19 -1.97 10.41
N ILE A 151 3.66 -0.74 10.16
CA ILE A 151 3.47 -0.04 8.89
C ILE A 151 4.77 0.61 8.44
N GLY A 152 5.04 0.60 7.14
CA GLY A 152 6.22 1.25 6.56
C GLY A 152 6.44 0.90 5.10
N TYR A 153 7.46 1.53 4.51
CA TYR A 153 7.80 1.34 3.10
C TYR A 153 9.28 0.99 2.91
N PRO A 154 9.75 -0.21 3.32
CA PRO A 154 11.15 -0.62 3.19
C PRO A 154 11.71 -0.59 1.75
N PRO A 155 10.90 -0.78 0.66
CA PRO A 155 11.39 -0.62 -0.71
C PRO A 155 11.98 0.76 -1.03
N ALA A 156 11.69 1.78 -0.21
CA ALA A 156 12.34 3.09 -0.32
C ALA A 156 13.87 3.06 -0.13
N ARG A 157 14.42 2.03 0.52
CA ARG A 157 15.87 1.81 0.63
C ARG A 157 16.49 1.40 -0.70
N VAL A 158 15.81 0.55 -1.42
CA VAL A 158 16.13 0.12 -2.78
C VAL A 158 14.90 -0.58 -3.37
N TRP A 159 14.64 -0.33 -4.64
CA TRP A 159 13.69 -1.06 -5.48
C TRP A 159 12.23 -0.59 -5.40
N GLY A 160 11.96 0.66 -4.97
CA GLY A 160 10.61 1.20 -5.06
C GLY A 160 10.42 2.60 -4.50
N CYS A 161 9.36 3.23 -4.95
CA CYS A 161 8.79 4.45 -4.40
C CYS A 161 7.30 4.25 -4.12
N PRO A 162 6.71 4.85 -3.06
CA PRO A 162 5.29 4.72 -2.76
C PRO A 162 4.47 5.50 -3.79
N THR A 163 3.88 4.79 -4.76
CA THR A 163 3.23 5.39 -5.94
C THR A 163 1.98 6.19 -5.61
N THR A 164 1.29 5.87 -4.51
CA THR A 164 0.13 6.61 -4.04
C THR A 164 0.48 7.97 -3.46
N ALA A 165 1.75 8.18 -3.09
CA ALA A 165 2.29 9.41 -2.49
C ALA A 165 1.58 9.86 -1.19
N MET A 166 0.72 9.04 -0.59
CA MET A 166 -0.10 9.44 0.58
C MET A 166 0.74 9.78 1.82
N TRP A 167 1.98 9.31 1.91
CA TRP A 167 2.87 9.56 3.04
C TRP A 167 3.06 11.05 3.35
N VAL A 168 3.35 11.87 2.32
CA VAL A 168 3.60 13.30 2.52
C VAL A 168 2.32 14.05 2.90
N TYR A 169 1.20 13.64 2.36
CA TYR A 169 -0.09 14.27 2.63
C TYR A 169 -0.61 13.97 4.05
N ARG A 170 -0.24 12.82 4.63
CA ARG A 170 -0.61 12.46 6.00
C ARG A 170 0.36 12.99 7.05
N LEU A 171 1.66 12.97 6.75
CA LEU A 171 2.72 13.26 7.74
C LEU A 171 3.30 14.68 7.64
N GLY A 172 3.08 15.36 6.51
CA GLY A 172 3.89 16.52 6.15
C GLY A 172 5.32 16.14 5.74
N ALA A 173 6.07 17.10 5.23
CA ALA A 173 7.33 16.84 4.54
C ALA A 173 8.41 16.19 5.41
N GLU A 174 8.61 16.67 6.64
CA GLU A 174 9.71 16.22 7.49
C GLU A 174 9.54 14.76 7.92
N ARG A 175 8.38 14.41 8.45
CA ARG A 175 8.10 13.06 8.92
C ARG A 175 8.01 12.05 7.76
N ALA A 176 7.42 12.47 6.61
CA ALA A 176 7.42 11.65 5.42
C ALA A 176 8.84 11.37 4.92
N LYS A 177 9.73 12.39 4.89
CA LYS A 177 11.14 12.20 4.57
C LYS A 177 11.83 11.26 5.55
N ARG A 178 11.61 11.42 6.87
CA ARG A 178 12.14 10.48 7.85
C ARG A 178 11.77 9.04 7.50
N MET A 179 10.49 8.76 7.26
CA MET A 179 10.03 7.41 6.95
C MET A 179 10.59 6.86 5.63
N LEU A 180 10.57 7.68 4.58
CA LEU A 180 10.94 7.23 3.24
C LEU A 180 12.46 7.25 2.99
N LEU A 181 13.22 8.12 3.64
CA LEU A 181 14.68 8.14 3.52
C LEU A 181 15.36 7.03 4.36
N THR A 182 14.69 6.52 5.38
CA THR A 182 15.19 5.41 6.19
C THR A 182 14.60 4.06 5.78
N GLY A 183 13.38 4.06 5.23
CA GLY A 183 12.61 2.84 4.96
C GLY A 183 12.24 2.06 6.22
N ASP A 184 12.15 2.74 7.37
CA ASP A 184 11.85 2.09 8.64
C ASP A 184 10.40 1.57 8.71
N LEU A 185 10.22 0.52 9.51
CA LEU A 185 8.91 0.10 9.99
C LEU A 185 8.66 0.73 11.37
N VAL A 186 7.42 1.19 11.59
CA VAL A 186 6.96 1.66 12.89
C VAL A 186 5.76 0.82 13.34
N ASP A 187 5.62 0.64 14.66
CA ASP A 187 4.43 0.00 15.22
C ASP A 187 3.22 0.96 15.22
N GLY A 188 2.04 0.43 15.57
CA GLY A 188 0.81 1.21 15.57
C GLY A 188 0.86 2.39 16.53
N ARG A 189 1.46 2.25 17.71
CA ARG A 189 1.61 3.34 18.69
C ARG A 189 2.43 4.49 18.11
N GLU A 190 3.57 4.18 17.50
CA GLU A 190 4.41 5.21 16.88
C GLU A 190 3.73 5.81 15.64
N ALA A 191 3.03 5.01 14.83
CA ALA A 191 2.28 5.49 13.68
C ALA A 191 1.20 6.50 14.09
N ALA A 192 0.46 6.23 15.17
CA ALA A 192 -0.53 7.15 15.74
C ALA A 192 0.14 8.41 16.32
N ARG A 193 1.25 8.25 17.07
CA ARG A 193 2.01 9.39 17.62
C ARG A 193 2.56 10.32 16.52
N LEU A 194 2.95 9.78 15.39
CA LEU A 194 3.41 10.55 14.23
C LEU A 194 2.25 11.25 13.49
N GLY A 195 1.03 10.79 13.67
CA GLY A 195 -0.15 11.24 12.91
C GLY A 195 -0.24 10.58 11.52
N LEU A 196 0.43 9.45 11.31
CA LEU A 196 0.30 8.66 10.08
C LEU A 196 -1.05 7.96 10.00
N VAL A 197 -1.53 7.48 11.15
CA VAL A 197 -2.83 6.83 11.33
C VAL A 197 -3.65 7.58 12.36
N LEU A 198 -4.97 7.39 12.33
CA LEU A 198 -5.88 8.09 13.24
C LEU A 198 -5.58 7.73 14.70
N GLU A 199 -5.51 6.44 14.97
CA GLU A 199 -5.25 5.91 16.30
C GLU A 199 -4.72 4.48 16.24
N ALA A 200 -4.14 4.04 17.37
CA ALA A 200 -3.78 2.65 17.61
C ALA A 200 -4.41 2.18 18.93
N VAL A 201 -4.93 0.95 18.93
CA VAL A 201 -5.57 0.32 20.10
C VAL A 201 -5.03 -1.11 20.29
N PRO A 202 -5.10 -1.68 21.49
CA PRO A 202 -4.78 -3.11 21.68
C PRO A 202 -5.53 -3.98 20.67
N ARG A 203 -4.88 -4.99 20.09
CA ARG A 203 -5.48 -5.87 19.06
C ARG A 203 -6.85 -6.42 19.47
N ALA A 204 -7.02 -6.78 20.73
CA ALA A 204 -8.28 -7.30 21.26
C ALA A 204 -9.44 -6.28 21.21
N GLN A 205 -9.13 -4.98 21.11
CA GLN A 205 -10.12 -3.90 21.05
C GLN A 205 -10.34 -3.38 19.63
N LEU A 206 -9.51 -3.79 18.66
CA LEU A 206 -9.50 -3.22 17.32
C LEU A 206 -10.85 -3.37 16.62
N ASP A 207 -11.46 -4.55 16.68
CA ASP A 207 -12.74 -4.82 16.03
C ASP A 207 -13.86 -3.95 16.60
N ALA A 208 -13.97 -3.89 17.92
CA ALA A 208 -14.96 -3.08 18.60
C ALA A 208 -14.77 -1.59 18.29
N ARG A 209 -13.52 -1.12 18.23
CA ARG A 209 -13.21 0.28 17.93
C ARG A 209 -13.54 0.67 16.50
N VAL A 210 -13.21 -0.19 15.54
CA VAL A 210 -13.56 0.04 14.13
C VAL A 210 -15.07 0.03 13.93
N ALA A 211 -15.78 -0.93 14.57
CA ALA A 211 -17.24 -0.99 14.51
C ALA A 211 -17.88 0.27 15.09
N GLU A 212 -17.44 0.73 16.27
CA GLU A 212 -17.93 1.97 16.89
C GLU A 212 -17.80 3.18 15.94
N ILE A 213 -16.63 3.36 15.31
CA ILE A 213 -16.41 4.49 14.39
C ILE A 213 -17.25 4.32 13.12
N ALA A 214 -17.32 3.11 12.57
CA ALA A 214 -18.12 2.82 11.39
C ALA A 214 -19.62 3.10 11.65
N GLU A 215 -20.15 2.68 12.78
CA GLU A 215 -21.55 2.94 13.18
C GLU A 215 -21.83 4.44 13.35
N ARG A 216 -20.92 5.18 14.00
CA ARG A 216 -21.05 6.65 14.15
C ARG A 216 -21.08 7.35 12.80
N ILE A 217 -20.21 6.93 11.86
CA ILE A 217 -20.19 7.47 10.49
C ILE A 217 -21.48 7.09 9.77
N ALA A 218 -21.88 5.81 9.83
CA ALA A 218 -23.06 5.29 9.15
C ALA A 218 -24.39 5.93 9.62
N ALA A 219 -24.42 6.50 10.83
CA ALA A 219 -25.56 7.27 11.34
C ALA A 219 -25.72 8.65 10.68
N VAL A 220 -24.68 9.18 10.03
CA VAL A 220 -24.75 10.46 9.33
C VAL A 220 -25.44 10.28 7.97
N PRO A 221 -26.27 11.24 7.52
CA PRO A 221 -26.88 11.18 6.21
C PRO A 221 -25.87 11.05 5.07
N LYS A 222 -26.13 10.15 4.13
CA LYS A 222 -25.22 9.78 3.03
C LYS A 222 -24.68 11.00 2.26
N ASN A 223 -25.56 11.93 1.86
CA ASN A 223 -25.13 13.12 1.12
C ASN A 223 -24.20 14.02 1.93
N GLN A 224 -24.42 14.09 3.25
CA GLN A 224 -23.55 14.88 4.14
C GLN A 224 -22.15 14.24 4.21
N LEU A 225 -22.05 12.91 4.32
CA LEU A 225 -20.78 12.20 4.31
C LEU A 225 -20.01 12.45 3.00
N MET A 226 -20.69 12.35 1.86
CA MET A 226 -20.09 12.62 0.54
C MET A 226 -19.55 14.06 0.45
N MET A 227 -20.34 15.06 0.81
CA MET A 227 -19.92 16.47 0.74
C MET A 227 -18.70 16.74 1.61
N GLN A 228 -18.68 16.23 2.85
CA GLN A 228 -17.54 16.41 3.76
C GLN A 228 -16.27 15.74 3.23
N LYS A 229 -16.38 14.50 2.77
CA LYS A 229 -15.24 13.77 2.19
C LYS A 229 -14.69 14.49 0.96
N LEU A 230 -15.55 14.85 0.01
CA LEU A 230 -15.13 15.54 -1.23
C LEU A 230 -14.47 16.88 -0.94
N MET A 231 -15.01 17.65 0.04
CA MET A 231 -14.42 18.93 0.44
C MET A 231 -12.99 18.73 0.99
N VAL A 232 -12.77 17.73 1.85
CA VAL A 232 -11.44 17.44 2.40
C VAL A 232 -10.49 16.96 1.30
N ASN A 233 -10.96 16.04 0.42
CA ASN A 233 -10.14 15.52 -0.67
C ASN A 233 -9.72 16.60 -1.65
N GLN A 234 -10.59 17.58 -1.94
CA GLN A 234 -10.29 18.72 -2.81
C GLN A 234 -9.08 19.52 -2.33
N ALA A 235 -8.84 19.61 -1.02
CA ALA A 235 -7.66 20.27 -0.50
C ALA A 235 -6.36 19.54 -0.94
N TYR A 236 -6.36 18.23 -0.92
CA TYR A 236 -5.21 17.42 -1.38
C TYR A 236 -5.02 17.50 -2.89
N ASP A 237 -6.11 17.53 -3.66
CA ASP A 237 -6.04 17.75 -5.11
C ASP A 237 -5.44 19.12 -5.43
N ALA A 238 -5.85 20.17 -4.72
CA ALA A 238 -5.29 21.53 -4.83
C ALA A 238 -3.79 21.59 -4.42
N MET A 239 -3.36 20.73 -3.48
CA MET A 239 -1.96 20.57 -3.10
C MET A 239 -1.14 19.75 -4.13
N GLY A 240 -1.73 19.31 -5.25
CA GLY A 240 -1.03 18.64 -6.34
C GLY A 240 -0.89 17.12 -6.19
N LEU A 241 -1.80 16.45 -5.48
CA LEU A 241 -1.75 15.00 -5.25
C LEU A 241 -1.53 14.19 -6.55
N ALA A 242 -2.31 14.47 -7.60
CA ALA A 242 -2.20 13.76 -8.87
C ALA A 242 -0.82 13.95 -9.54
N GLY A 243 -0.23 15.15 -9.44
CA GLY A 243 1.13 15.43 -9.92
C GLY A 243 2.18 14.65 -9.15
N THR A 244 2.09 14.64 -7.81
CA THR A 244 3.01 13.91 -6.94
C THR A 244 2.96 12.40 -7.21
N GLN A 245 1.76 11.84 -7.44
CA GLN A 245 1.59 10.43 -7.78
C GLN A 245 2.26 10.06 -9.11
N ARG A 246 2.16 10.92 -10.12
CA ARG A 246 2.84 10.69 -11.42
C ARG A 246 4.35 10.63 -11.25
N PHE A 247 4.94 11.56 -10.48
CA PHE A 247 6.37 11.54 -10.17
C PHE A 247 6.76 10.29 -9.36
N ALA A 248 6.00 9.93 -8.34
CA ALA A 248 6.26 8.76 -7.54
C ALA A 248 6.21 7.48 -8.37
N THR A 249 5.22 7.35 -9.28
CA THR A 249 5.10 6.21 -10.20
C THR A 249 6.27 6.14 -11.17
N LEU A 250 6.70 7.28 -11.74
CA LEU A 250 7.87 7.33 -12.63
C LEU A 250 9.14 6.93 -11.88
N PHE A 251 9.35 7.45 -10.67
CA PHE A 251 10.52 7.14 -9.87
C PHE A 251 10.52 5.71 -9.34
N ASP A 252 9.36 5.10 -9.13
CA ASP A 252 9.26 3.67 -8.81
C ASP A 252 9.84 2.80 -9.94
N GLY A 253 9.49 3.09 -11.20
CA GLY A 253 10.10 2.43 -12.36
C GLY A 253 11.60 2.67 -12.46
N ILE A 254 12.05 3.92 -12.34
CA ILE A 254 13.47 4.28 -12.37
C ILE A 254 14.24 3.56 -11.23
N ALA A 255 13.69 3.51 -10.02
CA ALA A 255 14.35 2.88 -8.87
C ALA A 255 14.62 1.39 -9.12
N ARG A 256 13.69 0.67 -9.77
CA ARG A 256 13.86 -0.75 -10.12
C ARG A 256 14.90 -0.98 -11.22
N HIS A 257 15.10 0.00 -12.10
CA HIS A 257 16.01 -0.07 -13.25
C HIS A 257 17.32 0.72 -13.07
N SER A 258 17.49 1.39 -11.93
CA SER A 258 18.76 2.02 -11.53
C SER A 258 19.87 0.98 -11.33
N PRO A 259 21.16 1.37 -11.34
CA PRO A 259 22.26 0.46 -11.02
C PRO A 259 22.05 -0.31 -9.69
N GLU A 260 21.53 0.37 -8.68
CA GLU A 260 21.22 -0.20 -7.36
C GLU A 260 20.03 -1.16 -7.43
N GLY A 261 18.98 -0.81 -8.17
CA GLY A 261 17.83 -1.69 -8.40
C GLY A 261 18.20 -2.96 -9.14
N GLN A 262 19.02 -2.85 -10.17
CA GLN A 262 19.56 -4.00 -10.90
C GLN A 262 20.51 -4.84 -10.04
N TRP A 263 21.31 -4.23 -9.17
CA TRP A 263 22.13 -4.96 -8.21
C TRP A 263 21.26 -5.74 -7.23
N PHE A 264 20.22 -5.13 -6.66
CA PHE A 264 19.29 -5.79 -5.76
C PHE A 264 18.59 -6.98 -6.43
N LYS A 265 18.18 -6.83 -7.69
CA LYS A 265 17.58 -7.90 -8.48
C LYS A 265 18.55 -9.09 -8.61
N ARG A 266 19.79 -8.86 -9.05
CA ARG A 266 20.82 -9.92 -9.12
C ARG A 266 21.07 -10.57 -7.76
N ARG A 267 21.15 -9.78 -6.69
CA ARG A 267 21.28 -10.32 -5.33
C ARG A 267 20.11 -11.22 -4.96
N ALA A 268 18.90 -10.83 -5.33
CA ALA A 268 17.71 -11.65 -5.12
C ALA A 268 17.70 -12.95 -5.94
N GLU A 269 18.26 -12.93 -7.14
CA GLU A 269 18.47 -14.12 -7.96
C GLU A 269 19.49 -15.09 -7.33
N GLU A 270 20.57 -14.55 -6.70
CA GLU A 270 21.60 -15.34 -6.03
C GLU A 270 21.13 -16.04 -4.76
N VAL A 271 20.42 -15.30 -3.88
CA VAL A 271 20.10 -15.76 -2.51
C VAL A 271 18.60 -16.04 -2.30
N GLY A 272 17.78 -15.77 -3.30
CA GLY A 272 16.32 -15.79 -3.23
C GLY A 272 15.75 -14.47 -2.67
N PHE A 273 14.58 -14.03 -3.21
CA PHE A 273 13.97 -12.75 -2.84
C PHE A 273 13.72 -12.59 -1.33
N LYS A 274 13.29 -13.66 -0.66
CA LYS A 274 13.03 -13.63 0.78
C LYS A 274 14.28 -13.28 1.59
N GLN A 275 15.44 -13.78 1.19
CA GLN A 275 16.71 -13.47 1.85
C GLN A 275 17.19 -12.07 1.50
N ALA A 276 17.13 -11.66 0.22
CA ALA A 276 17.51 -10.32 -0.21
C ALA A 276 16.67 -9.22 0.50
N VAL A 277 15.36 -9.45 0.65
CA VAL A 277 14.48 -8.55 1.41
C VAL A 277 14.88 -8.49 2.88
N ARG A 278 15.21 -9.63 3.52
CA ARG A 278 15.70 -9.63 4.91
C ARG A 278 17.01 -8.85 5.06
N GLU A 279 17.94 -8.99 4.12
CA GLU A 279 19.19 -8.24 4.10
C GLU A 279 18.92 -6.73 3.98
N ARG A 280 18.10 -6.32 3.01
CA ARG A 280 17.67 -4.93 2.83
C ARG A 280 17.01 -4.34 4.08
N ASP A 281 16.06 -5.05 4.67
CA ASP A 281 15.25 -4.55 5.77
C ASP A 281 16.03 -4.62 7.10
N GLY A 282 16.98 -5.56 7.22
CA GLY A 282 17.92 -5.68 8.32
C GLY A 282 19.11 -4.72 8.27
N GLY A 283 19.16 -3.81 7.27
CA GLY A 283 20.25 -2.82 7.12
C GLY A 283 21.49 -3.36 6.42
N GLY A 284 21.36 -4.49 5.72
CA GLY A 284 22.42 -5.03 4.87
C GLY A 284 22.76 -4.11 3.68
N PRO A 285 23.82 -4.44 2.91
CA PRO A 285 24.16 -3.66 1.72
C PRO A 285 23.00 -3.63 0.72
N VAL A 286 22.72 -2.47 0.18
CA VAL A 286 21.65 -2.24 -0.83
C VAL A 286 22.21 -1.78 -2.18
N ALA A 287 23.55 -1.66 -2.28
CA ALA A 287 24.24 -1.26 -3.49
C ALA A 287 25.69 -1.80 -3.51
N PRO A 288 26.34 -1.86 -4.69
CA PRO A 288 27.77 -2.20 -4.79
C PRO A 288 28.61 -1.25 -3.92
N GLY A 289 29.50 -1.80 -3.10
CA GLY A 289 30.40 -1.02 -2.26
C GLY A 289 29.78 -0.41 -0.99
N ALA A 290 28.51 -0.62 -0.73
CA ALA A 290 27.89 -0.28 0.56
C ALA A 290 28.46 -1.18 1.66
N SER A 291 29.20 -0.61 2.62
CA SER A 291 30.10 -1.36 3.50
C SER A 291 29.63 -1.50 4.96
N ARG A 292 28.45 -0.94 5.34
CA ARG A 292 27.97 -1.05 6.71
C ARG A 292 26.45 -1.24 6.79
N PRO A 293 25.98 -2.19 7.62
CA PRO A 293 24.58 -2.23 8.04
C PRO A 293 24.21 -0.92 8.72
N LEU A 294 23.06 -0.36 8.35
CA LEU A 294 22.48 0.74 9.11
C LEU A 294 21.87 0.16 10.39
N ALA A 295 22.27 0.68 11.55
CA ALA A 295 21.56 0.36 12.78
C ALA A 295 20.08 0.76 12.63
N PRO A 296 19.13 -0.07 13.08
CA PRO A 296 17.74 0.33 13.14
C PRO A 296 17.60 1.64 13.91
N TRP A 297 16.68 2.51 13.47
CA TRP A 297 16.37 3.73 14.22
C TRP A 297 16.03 3.37 15.67
N PRO A 298 16.68 3.98 16.67
CA PRO A 298 16.41 3.62 18.06
C PRO A 298 14.93 3.85 18.38
N ARG A 299 14.25 2.78 18.82
CA ARG A 299 12.93 2.93 19.40
C ARG A 299 13.11 3.84 20.61
N ARG A 300 12.41 4.96 20.66
CA ARG A 300 12.36 5.77 21.88
C ARG A 300 11.68 4.89 22.91
N GLY A 301 12.42 4.51 23.94
CA GLY A 301 11.89 3.77 25.08
C GLY A 301 10.66 4.47 25.62
N GLY A 302 9.63 3.67 25.98
CA GLY A 302 8.42 4.13 26.62
C GLY A 302 8.68 4.72 27.98
#